data_7604d83e5ba1af8c3cf6238f75593640
#
_entry.id   7604d83e5ba1af8c3cf6238f75593640
#
_cell.length_a   1.000
_cell.length_b   1.000
_cell.length_c   1.000
_cell.angle_alpha   90.00
_cell.angle_beta   90.00
_cell.angle_gamma   90.00
#
_symmetry.space_group_name_H-M   'P 1'
#
loop_
_entity.id
_entity.type
_entity.pdbx_description
1 polymer ?
#
loop_
_entity_poly.entity_id
_entity_poly.type
_entity_poly.pdbx_seq_one_letter_code
_entity_poly.pdbx_strand_id
1 'polypeptide(L)'
;MKLYHGSTVVVRKPSLRPSRSNADFGKGFYTTGNLEQAVRWAHIKQERENAVRAVVSVYEFDEALLVSPDWKIRQFIGADEAWLYFVTDCRKSRPHDFDLVQGPVANDKVFTTVNLFESGVLSAEAAILQLKAYKTYDQLSFHTARVIGSLKFLESFEV
;
A
#
# COMPACT_ATOMS: atom_id res chain seq x y z
N MET A 1 -2.06 16.30 4.34
CA MET A 1 -3.19 15.39 3.99
C MET A 1 -3.48 14.41 5.13
N LYS A 2 -4.74 13.87 5.19
CA LYS A 2 -5.05 12.74 6.09
C LYS A 2 -4.73 11.42 5.41
N LEU A 3 -4.11 10.51 6.15
CA LEU A 3 -3.84 9.13 5.73
C LEU A 3 -4.47 8.16 6.71
N TYR A 4 -4.98 7.04 6.19
CA TYR A 4 -5.71 6.02 6.92
C TYR A 4 -4.99 4.68 6.85
N HIS A 5 -4.95 3.95 7.96
CA HIS A 5 -4.40 2.59 8.04
C HIS A 5 -5.42 1.65 8.66
N GLY A 6 -5.84 0.66 7.88
CA GLY A 6 -6.75 -0.40 8.36
C GLY A 6 -5.99 -1.52 9.07
N SER A 7 -6.44 -1.88 10.26
CA SER A 7 -5.80 -2.89 11.11
C SER A 7 -6.82 -3.57 12.03
N THR A 8 -6.36 -4.47 12.87
CA THR A 8 -7.14 -5.10 13.96
C THR A 8 -6.86 -4.45 15.31
N VAL A 9 -5.91 -3.51 15.36
CA VAL A 9 -5.49 -2.79 16.57
C VAL A 9 -5.23 -1.33 16.28
N VAL A 10 -5.30 -0.48 17.30
CA VAL A 10 -4.88 0.91 17.21
C VAL A 10 -3.36 1.00 17.01
N VAL A 11 -2.91 1.66 15.95
CA VAL A 11 -1.49 1.83 15.65
C VAL A 11 -1.09 3.28 15.90
N ARG A 12 -0.77 3.63 17.17
CA ARG A 12 -0.33 4.99 17.55
C ARG A 12 1.10 5.29 17.10
N LYS A 13 1.96 4.28 17.07
CA LYS A 13 3.37 4.37 16.67
C LYS A 13 3.65 3.35 15.56
N PRO A 14 3.49 3.75 14.29
CA PRO A 14 3.76 2.86 13.17
C PRO A 14 5.20 2.34 13.17
N SER A 15 5.38 1.11 12.70
CA SER A 15 6.71 0.51 12.56
C SER A 15 6.73 -0.52 11.42
N LEU A 16 7.93 -0.92 11.00
CA LEU A 16 8.12 -1.93 9.95
C LEU A 16 8.05 -3.37 10.47
N ARG A 17 8.03 -3.59 11.78
CA ARG A 17 8.12 -4.94 12.39
C ARG A 17 7.02 -5.90 11.95
N PRO A 18 5.72 -5.48 11.93
CA PRO A 18 4.63 -6.38 11.55
C PRO A 18 4.42 -6.50 10.05
N SER A 19 5.23 -5.84 9.21
CA SER A 19 4.99 -5.82 7.77
C SER A 19 5.52 -7.07 7.06
N ARG A 20 4.82 -7.46 5.97
CA ARG A 20 5.19 -8.59 5.13
C ARG A 20 6.22 -8.17 4.08
N SER A 21 7.16 -9.05 3.76
CA SER A 21 8.13 -8.80 2.69
C SER A 21 7.54 -8.91 1.28
N ASN A 22 6.44 -9.64 1.12
CA ASN A 22 5.77 -9.91 -0.16
C ASN A 22 4.50 -9.09 -0.38
N ALA A 23 4.39 -7.92 0.23
CA ALA A 23 3.33 -6.96 -0.08
C ALA A 23 3.60 -6.25 -1.43
N ASP A 24 2.60 -5.55 -1.98
CA ASP A 24 2.67 -4.95 -3.33
C ASP A 24 3.88 -4.04 -3.54
N PHE A 25 4.28 -3.29 -2.52
CA PHE A 25 5.49 -2.47 -2.54
C PHE A 25 6.56 -2.97 -1.55
N GLY A 26 6.50 -4.27 -1.19
CA GLY A 26 7.45 -4.88 -0.28
C GLY A 26 7.19 -4.56 1.20
N LYS A 27 8.22 -4.75 2.02
CA LYS A 27 8.12 -4.52 3.47
C LYS A 27 7.96 -3.04 3.79
N GLY A 28 6.79 -2.64 4.33
CA GLY A 28 6.49 -1.24 4.62
C GLY A 28 5.29 -1.05 5.54
N PHE A 29 5.08 0.18 5.99
CA PHE A 29 3.85 0.61 6.65
C PHE A 29 2.93 1.24 5.60
N TYR A 30 1.75 0.66 5.39
CA TYR A 30 0.84 1.01 4.30
C TYR A 30 -0.31 1.88 4.78
N THR A 31 -0.57 2.95 4.04
CA THR A 31 -1.68 3.87 4.26
C THR A 31 -2.38 4.19 2.94
N THR A 32 -3.53 4.79 3.02
CA THR A 32 -4.29 5.32 1.86
C THR A 32 -4.93 6.64 2.22
N GLY A 33 -5.13 7.52 1.24
CA GLY A 33 -5.93 8.72 1.37
C GLY A 33 -7.45 8.45 1.33
N ASN A 34 -7.87 7.21 1.02
CA ASN A 34 -9.26 6.81 0.89
C ASN A 34 -9.73 6.04 2.13
N LEU A 35 -10.69 6.62 2.88
CA LEU A 35 -11.23 6.02 4.10
C LEU A 35 -11.91 4.67 3.84
N GLU A 36 -12.71 4.55 2.77
CA GLU A 36 -13.43 3.31 2.45
C GLU A 36 -12.44 2.17 2.17
N GLN A 37 -11.32 2.47 1.53
CA GLN A 37 -10.26 1.49 1.28
C GLN A 37 -9.61 1.03 2.59
N ALA A 38 -9.36 1.95 3.54
CA ALA A 38 -8.80 1.60 4.84
C ALA A 38 -9.78 0.75 5.67
N VAL A 39 -11.06 1.06 5.63
CA VAL A 39 -12.13 0.26 6.27
C VAL A 39 -12.14 -1.15 5.68
N ARG A 40 -12.11 -1.29 4.36
CA ARG A 40 -12.04 -2.60 3.70
C ARG A 40 -10.80 -3.40 4.14
N TRP A 41 -9.64 -2.77 4.22
CA TRP A 41 -8.42 -3.42 4.70
C TRP A 41 -8.53 -3.88 6.16
N ALA A 42 -9.17 -3.07 7.00
CA ALA A 42 -9.39 -3.42 8.40
C ALA A 42 -10.25 -4.68 8.52
N HIS A 43 -11.35 -4.78 7.78
CA HIS A 43 -12.22 -5.97 7.76
C HIS A 43 -11.52 -7.19 7.16
N ILE A 44 -10.84 -7.07 6.02
CA ILE A 44 -10.07 -8.18 5.43
C ILE A 44 -9.04 -8.71 6.43
N LYS A 45 -8.39 -7.82 7.16
CA LYS A 45 -7.39 -8.21 8.16
C LYS A 45 -8.05 -8.85 9.38
N GLN A 46 -9.20 -8.33 9.83
CA GLN A 46 -10.01 -8.90 10.90
C GLN A 46 -10.40 -10.35 10.59
N GLU A 47 -10.96 -10.60 9.40
CA GLU A 47 -11.35 -11.94 8.96
C GLU A 47 -10.15 -12.89 8.90
N ARG A 48 -9.06 -12.45 8.28
CA ARG A 48 -7.84 -13.28 8.11
C ARG A 48 -7.17 -13.63 9.42
N GLU A 49 -7.18 -12.73 10.40
CA GLU A 49 -6.57 -12.91 11.71
C GLU A 49 -7.55 -13.47 12.76
N ASN A 50 -8.81 -13.67 12.38
CA ASN A 50 -9.91 -14.02 13.29
C ASN A 50 -9.96 -13.09 14.51
N ALA A 51 -9.77 -11.78 14.26
CA ALA A 51 -9.70 -10.78 15.30
C ALA A 51 -11.08 -10.25 15.69
N VAL A 52 -11.21 -9.78 16.94
CA VAL A 52 -12.48 -9.28 17.47
C VAL A 52 -12.89 -7.94 16.85
N ARG A 53 -11.90 -7.13 16.44
CA ARG A 53 -12.12 -5.76 16.00
C ARG A 53 -11.48 -5.47 14.66
N ALA A 54 -12.14 -4.59 13.89
CA ALA A 54 -11.56 -3.89 12.75
C ALA A 54 -11.36 -2.43 13.15
N VAL A 55 -10.19 -1.86 12.94
CA VAL A 55 -9.80 -0.53 13.42
C VAL A 55 -9.15 0.26 12.30
N VAL A 56 -9.53 1.53 12.16
CA VAL A 56 -8.82 2.49 11.31
C VAL A 56 -8.05 3.47 12.19
N SER A 57 -6.75 3.59 11.95
CA SER A 57 -5.90 4.63 12.55
C SER A 57 -5.67 5.75 11.54
N VAL A 58 -5.77 7.01 11.99
CA VAL A 58 -5.69 8.22 11.15
C VAL A 58 -4.43 8.99 11.49
N TYR A 59 -3.75 9.44 10.44
CA TYR A 59 -2.52 10.22 10.56
C TYR A 59 -2.61 11.50 9.74
N GLU A 60 -1.93 12.52 10.21
CA GLU A 60 -1.57 13.70 9.42
C GLU A 60 -0.20 13.46 8.77
N PHE A 61 -0.11 13.79 7.49
CA PHE A 61 1.11 13.74 6.70
C PHE A 61 1.27 15.05 5.91
N ASP A 62 2.47 15.61 5.89
CA ASP A 62 2.79 16.80 5.11
C ASP A 62 3.04 16.40 3.65
N GLU A 63 2.16 16.84 2.75
CA GLU A 63 2.27 16.55 1.31
C GLU A 63 3.53 17.12 0.65
N ALA A 64 4.09 18.19 1.21
CA ALA A 64 5.33 18.77 0.69
C ALA A 64 6.50 17.76 0.75
N LEU A 65 6.42 16.77 1.65
CA LEU A 65 7.43 15.72 1.76
C LEU A 65 7.42 14.73 0.58
N LEU A 66 6.34 14.67 -0.22
CA LEU A 66 6.27 13.83 -1.43
C LEU A 66 7.24 14.28 -2.55
N VAL A 67 7.77 15.47 -2.45
CA VAL A 67 8.77 16.01 -3.38
C VAL A 67 10.08 16.37 -2.67
N SER A 68 10.28 15.87 -1.45
CA SER A 68 11.49 16.10 -0.67
C SER A 68 12.73 15.53 -1.36
N PRO A 69 13.80 16.30 -1.57
CA PRO A 69 15.05 15.82 -2.14
C PRO A 69 15.81 14.88 -1.19
N ASP A 70 15.47 14.88 0.11
CA ASP A 70 16.14 14.07 1.13
C ASP A 70 15.64 12.62 1.16
N TRP A 71 14.54 12.31 0.47
CA TRP A 71 13.93 11.00 0.46
C TRP A 71 13.99 10.36 -0.93
N LYS A 72 14.23 9.06 -0.98
CA LYS A 72 14.08 8.26 -2.18
C LYS A 72 12.62 7.89 -2.37
N ILE A 73 11.93 8.60 -3.26
CA ILE A 73 10.50 8.46 -3.48
C ILE A 73 10.24 7.86 -4.86
N ARG A 74 9.36 6.85 -4.91
CA ARG A 74 8.82 6.30 -6.15
C ARG A 74 7.32 6.59 -6.23
N GLN A 75 6.91 7.24 -7.31
CA GLN A 75 5.49 7.53 -7.56
C GLN A 75 5.06 6.89 -8.87
N PHE A 76 3.92 6.19 -8.84
CA PHE A 76 3.24 5.62 -9.99
C PHE A 76 1.91 6.32 -10.16
N ILE A 77 1.68 6.96 -11.31
CA ILE A 77 0.43 7.68 -11.62
C ILE A 77 -0.71 6.69 -11.90
N GLY A 78 -0.38 5.49 -12.37
CA GLY A 78 -1.35 4.45 -12.70
C GLY A 78 -0.71 3.06 -12.70
N ALA A 79 -1.53 2.04 -12.91
CA ALA A 79 -1.08 0.65 -13.05
C ALA A 79 -0.54 0.42 -14.47
N ASP A 80 0.58 1.04 -14.77
CA ASP A 80 1.34 0.92 -16.01
C ASP A 80 2.35 -0.25 -15.96
N GLU A 81 3.15 -0.38 -17.01
CA GLU A 81 4.16 -1.44 -17.10
C GLU A 81 5.20 -1.33 -15.98
N ALA A 82 5.66 -0.12 -15.66
CA ALA A 82 6.64 0.11 -14.60
C ALA A 82 6.08 -0.29 -13.22
N TRP A 83 4.81 0.04 -12.94
CA TRP A 83 4.10 -0.38 -11.74
C TRP A 83 3.95 -1.91 -11.68
N LEU A 84 3.54 -2.54 -12.79
CA LEU A 84 3.32 -3.99 -12.87
C LEU A 84 4.60 -4.78 -12.53
N TYR A 85 5.72 -4.41 -13.12
CA TYR A 85 7.01 -5.05 -12.84
C TYR A 85 7.49 -4.77 -11.41
N PHE A 86 7.31 -3.55 -10.92
CA PHE A 86 7.69 -3.21 -9.55
C PHE A 86 6.91 -4.02 -8.51
N VAL A 87 5.59 -4.11 -8.65
CA VAL A 87 4.74 -4.93 -7.78
C VAL A 87 5.14 -6.40 -7.85
N THR A 88 5.34 -6.94 -9.05
CA THR A 88 5.77 -8.32 -9.26
C THR A 88 7.09 -8.61 -8.54
N ASP A 89 8.07 -7.73 -8.65
CA ASP A 89 9.36 -7.89 -7.98
C ASP A 89 9.23 -7.83 -6.47
N CYS A 90 8.48 -6.88 -5.94
CA CYS A 90 8.22 -6.76 -4.49
C CYS A 90 7.50 -8.00 -3.95
N ARG A 91 6.51 -8.53 -4.66
CA ARG A 91 5.77 -9.75 -4.26
C ARG A 91 6.65 -11.00 -4.25
N LYS A 92 7.70 -11.03 -5.05
CA LYS A 92 8.76 -12.04 -5.02
C LYS A 92 9.82 -11.75 -3.95
N SER A 93 9.53 -10.82 -3.03
CA SER A 93 10.44 -10.39 -1.96
C SER A 93 11.76 -9.82 -2.45
N ARG A 94 11.81 -9.28 -3.67
CA ARG A 94 12.98 -8.54 -4.15
C ARG A 94 13.03 -7.19 -3.43
N PRO A 95 14.14 -6.83 -2.80
CA PRO A 95 14.27 -5.58 -2.07
C PRO A 95 14.39 -4.39 -3.02
N HIS A 96 13.93 -3.24 -2.56
CA HIS A 96 14.22 -1.93 -3.15
C HIS A 96 14.76 -0.99 -2.08
N ASP A 97 15.29 0.16 -2.48
CA ASP A 97 15.90 1.15 -1.59
C ASP A 97 15.09 2.46 -1.47
N PHE A 98 13.83 2.47 -1.90
CA PHE A 98 12.95 3.62 -1.73
C PHE A 98 12.52 3.78 -0.26
N ASP A 99 12.49 5.03 0.20
CA ASP A 99 11.97 5.39 1.51
C ASP A 99 10.44 5.37 1.51
N LEU A 100 9.83 5.84 0.40
CA LEU A 100 8.41 5.99 0.24
C LEU A 100 7.99 5.60 -1.17
N VAL A 101 6.88 4.84 -1.28
CA VAL A 101 6.29 4.48 -2.58
C VAL A 101 4.81 4.85 -2.58
N GLN A 102 4.38 5.53 -3.64
CA GLN A 102 2.99 5.89 -3.91
C GLN A 102 2.53 5.25 -5.21
N GLY A 103 1.34 4.70 -5.22
CA GLY A 103 0.75 4.16 -6.44
C GLY A 103 -0.53 3.37 -6.22
N PRO A 104 -1.12 2.82 -7.29
CA PRO A 104 -2.36 2.07 -7.23
C PRO A 104 -2.31 0.88 -6.28
N VAL A 105 -3.43 0.67 -5.56
CA VAL A 105 -3.67 -0.53 -4.75
C VAL A 105 -4.07 -1.68 -5.65
N ALA A 106 -3.49 -2.85 -5.47
CA ALA A 106 -3.97 -4.08 -6.04
C ALA A 106 -5.22 -4.57 -5.30
N ASN A 107 -6.41 -4.11 -5.72
CA ASN A 107 -7.68 -4.71 -5.27
C ASN A 107 -7.83 -6.14 -5.84
N ASP A 108 -8.89 -6.88 -5.48
CA ASP A 108 -9.06 -8.29 -5.86
C ASP A 108 -8.95 -8.55 -7.37
N LYS A 109 -9.50 -7.66 -8.20
CA LYS A 109 -9.43 -7.78 -9.67
C LYS A 109 -8.03 -7.49 -10.20
N VAL A 110 -7.40 -6.45 -9.68
CA VAL A 110 -6.01 -6.08 -10.00
C VAL A 110 -5.08 -7.22 -9.54
N PHE A 111 -5.30 -7.75 -8.34
CA PHE A 111 -4.55 -8.89 -7.80
C PHE A 111 -4.62 -10.12 -8.71
N THR A 112 -5.80 -10.47 -9.21
CA THR A 112 -5.99 -11.58 -10.15
C THR A 112 -5.20 -11.35 -11.43
N THR A 113 -5.28 -10.16 -12.01
CA THR A 113 -4.55 -9.82 -13.24
C THR A 113 -3.02 -9.88 -13.03
N VAL A 114 -2.51 -9.37 -11.91
CA VAL A 114 -1.09 -9.45 -11.55
C VAL A 114 -0.64 -10.91 -11.42
N ASN A 115 -1.44 -11.77 -10.76
CA ASN A 115 -1.13 -13.19 -10.64
C ASN A 115 -1.08 -13.92 -11.98
N LEU A 116 -2.00 -13.62 -12.90
CA LEU A 116 -1.99 -14.18 -14.25
C LEU A 116 -0.78 -13.73 -15.05
N PHE A 117 -0.34 -12.50 -14.87
CA PHE A 117 0.92 -12.01 -15.45
C PHE A 117 2.14 -12.72 -14.83
N GLU A 118 2.21 -12.82 -13.50
CA GLU A 118 3.32 -13.49 -12.80
C GLU A 118 3.47 -14.96 -13.18
N SER A 119 2.35 -15.65 -13.43
CA SER A 119 2.32 -17.05 -13.85
C SER A 119 2.56 -17.26 -15.35
N GLY A 120 2.75 -16.18 -16.13
CA GLY A 120 2.98 -16.23 -17.57
C GLY A 120 1.74 -16.49 -18.43
N VAL A 121 0.54 -16.47 -17.83
CA VAL A 121 -0.75 -16.63 -18.55
C VAL A 121 -1.10 -15.38 -19.36
N LEU A 122 -0.82 -14.20 -18.83
CA LEU A 122 -0.98 -12.92 -19.52
C LEU A 122 0.38 -12.31 -19.87
N SER A 123 0.46 -11.72 -21.09
CA SER A 123 1.57 -10.82 -21.43
C SER A 123 1.44 -9.50 -20.63
N ALA A 124 2.53 -8.73 -20.55
CA ALA A 124 2.51 -7.41 -19.92
C ALA A 124 1.47 -6.50 -20.58
N GLU A 125 1.40 -6.49 -21.92
CA GLU A 125 0.43 -5.69 -22.69
C GLU A 125 -1.02 -6.05 -22.34
N ALA A 126 -1.34 -7.35 -22.28
CA ALA A 126 -2.68 -7.83 -21.93
C ALA A 126 -3.05 -7.50 -20.48
N ALA A 127 -2.10 -7.65 -19.55
CA ALA A 127 -2.29 -7.29 -18.15
C ALA A 127 -2.56 -5.80 -17.98
N ILE A 128 -1.76 -4.94 -18.60
CA ILE A 128 -1.92 -3.48 -18.55
C ILE A 128 -3.27 -3.05 -19.13
N LEU A 129 -3.70 -3.66 -20.23
CA LEU A 129 -5.01 -3.36 -20.84
C LEU A 129 -6.16 -3.69 -19.86
N GLN A 130 -6.09 -4.81 -19.15
CA GLN A 130 -7.06 -5.16 -18.12
C GLN A 130 -7.00 -4.19 -16.92
N LEU A 131 -5.81 -3.83 -16.46
CA LEU A 131 -5.61 -2.93 -15.32
C LEU A 131 -6.21 -1.54 -15.57
N LYS A 132 -6.15 -1.04 -16.80
CA LYS A 132 -6.76 0.26 -17.18
C LYS A 132 -8.27 0.27 -17.03
N ALA A 133 -8.94 -0.89 -17.09
CA ALA A 133 -10.38 -1.00 -16.94
C ALA A 133 -10.86 -0.92 -15.48
N TYR A 134 -9.94 -1.00 -14.50
CA TYR A 134 -10.28 -1.03 -13.09
C TYR A 134 -10.10 0.33 -12.42
N LYS A 135 -11.08 0.71 -11.60
CA LYS A 135 -10.91 1.84 -10.69
C LYS A 135 -9.98 1.42 -9.57
N THR A 136 -8.83 2.08 -9.48
CA THR A 136 -7.86 1.87 -8.40
C THR A 136 -7.85 3.06 -7.45
N TYR A 137 -7.47 2.82 -6.20
CA TYR A 137 -7.15 3.84 -5.21
C TYR A 137 -5.65 3.82 -4.97
N ASP A 138 -5.08 4.98 -4.67
CA ASP A 138 -3.67 5.06 -4.34
C ASP A 138 -3.41 4.63 -2.90
N GLN A 139 -2.29 3.95 -2.73
CA GLN A 139 -1.68 3.70 -1.43
C GLN A 139 -0.36 4.46 -1.33
N LEU A 140 -0.03 4.83 -0.12
CA LEU A 140 1.24 5.44 0.25
C LEU A 140 1.91 4.53 1.28
N SER A 141 3.08 4.00 0.93
CA SER A 141 3.81 3.05 1.78
C SER A 141 5.16 3.61 2.21
N PHE A 142 5.46 3.42 3.48
CA PHE A 142 6.64 3.95 4.17
C PHE A 142 7.58 2.80 4.48
N HIS A 143 8.83 2.88 4.00
CA HIS A 143 9.77 1.75 4.01
C HIS A 143 10.98 1.93 4.94
N THR A 144 11.14 3.12 5.52
CA THR A 144 12.21 3.39 6.50
C THR A 144 11.66 4.04 7.76
N ALA A 145 12.35 3.86 8.88
CA ALA A 145 11.96 4.47 10.16
C ALA A 145 11.92 6.00 10.07
N ARG A 146 12.80 6.59 9.25
CA ARG A 146 12.87 8.03 9.03
C ARG A 146 11.57 8.59 8.47
N VAL A 147 11.03 7.99 7.39
CA VAL A 147 9.80 8.47 6.77
C VAL A 147 8.55 8.09 7.56
N ILE A 148 8.55 6.96 8.28
CA ILE A 148 7.47 6.61 9.21
C ILE A 148 7.33 7.66 10.31
N GLY A 149 8.45 8.24 10.77
CA GLY A 149 8.45 9.30 11.78
C GLY A 149 7.75 10.59 11.36
N SER A 150 7.48 10.79 10.06
CA SER A 150 6.71 11.95 9.57
C SER A 150 5.19 11.80 9.75
N LEU A 151 4.71 10.61 10.09
CA LEU A 151 3.30 10.35 10.35
C LEU A 151 2.92 10.80 11.77
N LYS A 152 2.04 11.77 11.88
CA LYS A 152 1.50 12.25 13.15
C LYS A 152 0.15 11.60 13.41
N PHE A 153 0.08 10.74 14.42
CA PHE A 153 -1.19 10.11 14.82
C PHE A 153 -2.20 11.16 15.26
N LEU A 154 -3.41 11.08 14.72
CA LEU A 154 -4.53 11.96 15.07
C LEU A 154 -5.55 11.23 15.96
N GLU A 155 -6.14 10.18 15.43
CA GLU A 155 -7.24 9.44 16.05
C GLU A 155 -7.33 8.00 15.56
N SER A 156 -8.22 7.22 16.14
CA SER A 156 -8.59 5.89 15.65
C SER A 156 -10.04 5.58 15.99
N PHE A 157 -10.68 4.73 15.21
CA PHE A 157 -12.05 4.29 15.46
C PHE A 157 -12.24 2.84 14.99
N GLU A 158 -13.20 2.16 15.59
CA GLU A 158 -13.64 0.83 15.17
C GLU A 158 -14.62 0.96 13.99
N VAL A 159 -14.61 -0.02 13.08
CA VAL A 159 -15.43 -0.06 11.87
C VAL A 159 -16.08 -1.42 11.67
#